data_e29b9dd058970bf65bedece5f95a794c
#
_entry.id   e29b9dd058970bf65bedece5f95a794c
#
_cell.length_a   1.000
_cell.length_b   1.000
_cell.length_c   1.000
_cell.angle_alpha   90.00
_cell.angle_beta   90.00
_cell.angle_gamma   90.00
#
_symmetry.space_group_name_H-M   'P 1'
#
loop_
_entity.id
_entity.type
_entity.pdbx_description
1 polymer ?
#
loop_
_entity_poly.entity_id
_entity_poly.type
_entity_poly.pdbx_seq_one_letter_code
_entity_poly.pdbx_strand_id
1 'polypeptide(L)'
;MVNKVFKNLSLSYLSDHIGIEDFNLAKNTYELVSKDGHFDNNIKDKVLASLLFQNSIPDDYFNKKRNFNKFCNALPKYIIEKICEDLKSDLDSLKWDLKTSEYFIEELGLSKKFLKIFEDNTKNQNLGFKSFDLPEYTFKKLKDYQSKVYYDVYSYISSVPYSRCIIQMPTGSGKTRTSMEIVCETLNNTNQNILWLANTEELCEQAYEAFIEVWRFLSKKKAQVINHVKYKEDYDNSVQTFHVATLQSFNVKNKNNKIDLLHNQSSGLGLIIVDEAHISIAPTYKDTITKLLTKGAKLIGLTATPGRNLGKIFVENNNSDER
;
A
#
# COMPACT_ATOMS: atom_id res chain seq x y z
N MET A 1 -22.50 15.73 -3.28
CA MET A 1 -23.79 15.28 -3.90
C MET A 1 -24.10 13.88 -3.38
N VAL A 2 -25.34 13.63 -2.90
CA VAL A 2 -25.75 12.28 -2.49
C VAL A 2 -25.89 11.42 -3.72
N ASN A 3 -25.26 10.26 -3.66
CA ASN A 3 -25.26 9.27 -4.71
C ASN A 3 -26.68 8.73 -4.99
N LYS A 4 -27.01 8.51 -6.26
CA LYS A 4 -28.34 8.03 -6.68
C LYS A 4 -28.75 6.73 -5.99
N VAL A 5 -27.82 5.82 -5.76
CA VAL A 5 -28.08 4.52 -5.11
C VAL A 5 -28.53 4.72 -3.66
N PHE A 6 -27.79 5.49 -2.89
CA PHE A 6 -28.11 5.69 -1.47
C PHE A 6 -29.42 6.42 -1.24
N LYS A 7 -29.84 7.27 -2.19
CA LYS A 7 -31.18 7.92 -2.15
C LYS A 7 -32.32 6.91 -2.24
N ASN A 8 -32.08 5.77 -2.82
CA ASN A 8 -33.10 4.74 -3.02
C ASN A 8 -33.17 3.70 -1.91
N LEU A 9 -32.19 3.69 -0.99
CA LEU A 9 -32.23 2.80 0.19
C LEU A 9 -33.34 3.20 1.16
N SER A 10 -33.87 2.22 1.91
CA SER A 10 -34.85 2.49 2.96
C SER A 10 -34.22 3.22 4.13
N LEU A 11 -34.99 4.12 4.77
CA LEU A 11 -34.50 4.85 5.94
C LEU A 11 -34.15 3.89 7.10
N SER A 12 -34.91 2.81 7.29
CA SER A 12 -34.62 1.79 8.27
C SER A 12 -33.27 1.12 8.06
N TYR A 13 -32.93 0.77 6.81
CA TYR A 13 -31.62 0.19 6.49
C TYR A 13 -30.48 1.16 6.80
N LEU A 14 -30.63 2.44 6.45
CA LEU A 14 -29.63 3.48 6.70
C LEU A 14 -29.43 3.73 8.19
N SER A 15 -30.52 3.82 8.97
CA SER A 15 -30.48 4.08 10.41
C SER A 15 -29.87 2.90 11.20
N ASP A 16 -30.15 1.66 10.78
CA ASP A 16 -29.56 0.46 11.41
C ASP A 16 -28.02 0.40 11.28
N HIS A 17 -27.45 1.10 10.28
CA HIS A 17 -26.01 1.11 10.03
C HIS A 17 -25.28 2.31 10.63
N ILE A 18 -25.97 3.45 10.79
CA ILE A 18 -25.35 4.70 11.26
C ILE A 18 -25.37 4.77 12.79
N GLY A 19 -26.35 4.13 13.45
CA GLY A 19 -26.66 4.34 14.85
C GLY A 19 -27.57 5.58 15.07
N ILE A 20 -28.53 5.44 15.97
CA ILE A 20 -29.55 6.49 16.22
C ILE A 20 -28.90 7.73 16.84
N GLU A 21 -27.89 7.57 17.68
CA GLU A 21 -27.20 8.67 18.36
C GLU A 21 -26.39 9.51 17.36
N ASP A 22 -25.63 8.88 16.48
CA ASP A 22 -24.82 9.54 15.45
C ASP A 22 -25.70 10.28 14.43
N PHE A 23 -26.86 9.67 14.08
CA PHE A 23 -27.83 10.30 13.20
C PHE A 23 -28.44 11.55 13.82
N ASN A 24 -28.86 11.48 15.09
CA ASN A 24 -29.43 12.62 15.81
C ASN A 24 -28.41 13.75 16.02
N LEU A 25 -27.15 13.40 16.32
CA LEU A 25 -26.06 14.37 16.44
C LEU A 25 -25.83 15.10 15.11
N ALA A 26 -25.76 14.38 14.00
CA ALA A 26 -25.57 14.95 12.68
C ALA A 26 -26.77 15.82 12.27
N LYS A 27 -28.01 15.41 12.59
CA LYS A 27 -29.22 16.18 12.33
C LYS A 27 -29.21 17.49 13.09
N ASN A 28 -28.93 17.47 14.39
CA ASN A 28 -28.86 18.69 15.23
C ASN A 28 -27.73 19.61 14.74
N THR A 29 -26.57 19.08 14.37
CA THR A 29 -25.47 19.88 13.80
C THR A 29 -25.88 20.52 12.49
N TYR A 30 -26.55 19.79 11.61
CA TYR A 30 -27.04 20.30 10.34
C TYR A 30 -28.08 21.41 10.53
N GLU A 31 -29.02 21.26 11.47
CA GLU A 31 -30.01 22.27 11.80
C GLU A 31 -29.39 23.56 12.37
N LEU A 32 -28.30 23.44 13.13
CA LEU A 32 -27.55 24.58 13.66
C LEU A 32 -26.84 25.35 12.54
N VAL A 33 -26.16 24.64 11.63
CA VAL A 33 -25.43 25.26 10.52
C VAL A 33 -26.36 25.84 9.46
N SER A 34 -27.55 25.24 9.25
CA SER A 34 -28.53 25.73 8.27
C SER A 34 -29.23 27.05 8.69
N LYS A 35 -29.24 27.37 10.00
CA LYS A 35 -29.76 28.63 10.49
C LYS A 35 -28.96 29.87 10.07
N ASP A 36 -27.70 29.68 9.67
CA ASP A 36 -26.82 30.76 9.19
C ASP A 36 -27.00 31.09 7.70
N GLY A 37 -28.05 30.57 7.03
CA GLY A 37 -28.48 30.99 5.68
C GLY A 37 -27.64 30.45 4.50
N HIS A 38 -26.66 29.59 4.74
CA HIS A 38 -25.79 29.06 3.70
C HIS A 38 -26.21 27.69 3.14
N PHE A 39 -27.25 27.06 3.71
CA PHE A 39 -27.69 25.72 3.28
C PHE A 39 -29.24 25.67 3.13
N ASP A 40 -29.69 24.82 2.21
CA ASP A 40 -31.10 24.57 1.96
C ASP A 40 -31.74 23.90 3.18
N ASN A 41 -32.69 24.60 3.82
CA ASN A 41 -33.40 24.21 5.05
C ASN A 41 -34.26 22.93 4.92
N ASN A 42 -34.26 22.25 3.75
CA ASN A 42 -35.14 21.14 3.44
C ASN A 42 -34.42 19.82 3.16
N ILE A 43 -33.21 19.57 3.71
CA ILE A 43 -32.65 18.24 3.58
C ILE A 43 -33.52 17.27 4.38
N LYS A 44 -34.24 16.41 3.66
CA LYS A 44 -35.02 15.32 4.25
C LYS A 44 -34.07 14.34 5.01
N ASP A 45 -34.53 13.85 6.15
CA ASP A 45 -33.80 12.89 6.99
C ASP A 45 -33.14 11.75 6.18
N LYS A 46 -33.80 11.30 5.13
CA LYS A 46 -33.30 10.29 4.21
C LYS A 46 -32.04 10.70 3.45
N VAL A 47 -31.91 11.97 3.08
CA VAL A 47 -30.72 12.48 2.37
C VAL A 47 -29.56 12.58 3.32
N LEU A 48 -29.79 13.06 4.55
CA LEU A 48 -28.76 13.12 5.59
C LEU A 48 -28.27 11.72 5.98
N ALA A 49 -29.19 10.79 6.21
CA ALA A 49 -28.85 9.39 6.48
C ALA A 49 -28.03 8.75 5.33
N SER A 50 -28.37 9.06 4.08
CA SER A 50 -27.63 8.57 2.91
C SER A 50 -26.22 9.12 2.84
N LEU A 51 -26.01 10.39 3.20
CA LEU A 51 -24.66 11.01 3.27
C LEU A 51 -23.83 10.40 4.39
N LEU A 52 -24.41 10.22 5.57
CA LEU A 52 -23.73 9.61 6.70
C LEU A 52 -23.36 8.17 6.39
N PHE A 53 -24.27 7.38 5.84
CA PHE A 53 -24.00 6.01 5.43
C PHE A 53 -22.83 5.94 4.41
N GLN A 54 -22.88 6.76 3.37
CA GLN A 54 -21.84 6.80 2.35
C GLN A 54 -20.45 7.09 2.91
N ASN A 55 -20.37 7.95 3.94
CA ASN A 55 -19.10 8.35 4.54
C ASN A 55 -18.63 7.43 5.68
N SER A 56 -19.55 6.76 6.36
CA SER A 56 -19.22 5.90 7.51
C SER A 56 -18.83 4.47 7.15
N ILE A 57 -19.30 3.96 5.99
CA ILE A 57 -18.97 2.58 5.60
C ILE A 57 -17.55 2.49 5.06
N PRO A 58 -16.77 1.46 5.48
CA PRO A 58 -15.41 1.24 4.98
C PRO A 58 -15.40 0.82 3.51
N ASP A 59 -14.27 0.99 2.85
CA ASP A 59 -14.10 0.72 1.42
C ASP A 59 -14.31 -0.76 1.06
N ASP A 60 -14.01 -1.66 2.00
CA ASP A 60 -14.19 -3.11 1.88
C ASP A 60 -15.60 -3.60 2.26
N TYR A 61 -16.53 -2.70 2.56
CA TYR A 61 -17.87 -3.03 3.09
C TYR A 61 -18.59 -4.10 2.26
N PHE A 62 -18.57 -3.96 0.93
CA PHE A 62 -19.25 -4.87 0.01
C PHE A 62 -18.50 -6.17 -0.25
N ASN A 63 -17.24 -6.29 0.15
CA ASN A 63 -16.46 -7.52 0.03
C ASN A 63 -17.05 -8.66 0.89
N LYS A 64 -17.75 -8.31 1.97
CA LYS A 64 -18.49 -9.27 2.79
C LYS A 64 -19.83 -9.58 2.11
N LYS A 65 -19.99 -10.81 1.61
CA LYS A 65 -21.22 -11.27 0.92
C LYS A 65 -22.50 -10.93 1.71
N ARG A 66 -22.47 -11.03 3.05
CA ARG A 66 -23.61 -10.68 3.91
C ARG A 66 -24.01 -9.20 3.79
N ASN A 67 -23.04 -8.29 3.75
CA ASN A 67 -23.27 -6.86 3.63
C ASN A 67 -23.81 -6.49 2.25
N PHE A 68 -23.21 -7.07 1.20
CA PHE A 68 -23.66 -6.85 -0.16
C PHE A 68 -25.09 -7.34 -0.38
N ASN A 69 -25.40 -8.55 0.07
CA ASN A 69 -26.78 -9.09 -0.02
C ASN A 69 -27.79 -8.24 0.74
N LYS A 70 -27.47 -7.79 1.96
CA LYS A 70 -28.34 -6.88 2.72
C LYS A 70 -28.56 -5.56 1.99
N PHE A 71 -27.55 -5.03 1.37
CA PHE A 71 -27.60 -3.81 0.57
C PHE A 71 -28.50 -3.99 -0.67
N CYS A 72 -28.32 -5.05 -1.43
CA CYS A 72 -29.18 -5.37 -2.58
C CYS A 72 -30.65 -5.52 -2.16
N ASN A 73 -30.91 -6.24 -1.08
CA ASN A 73 -32.28 -6.42 -0.55
C ASN A 73 -32.93 -5.12 -0.04
N ALA A 74 -32.13 -4.11 0.27
CA ALA A 74 -32.64 -2.80 0.70
C ALA A 74 -32.93 -1.85 -0.47
N LEU A 75 -32.54 -2.23 -1.70
CA LEU A 75 -32.85 -1.47 -2.91
C LEU A 75 -34.26 -1.76 -3.41
N PRO A 76 -34.92 -0.81 -4.09
CA PRO A 76 -36.20 -1.03 -4.74
C PRO A 76 -36.11 -2.18 -5.78
N LYS A 77 -37.19 -2.96 -5.86
CA LYS A 77 -37.27 -4.14 -6.72
C LYS A 77 -36.92 -3.85 -8.19
N TYR A 78 -37.42 -2.75 -8.75
CA TYR A 78 -37.16 -2.34 -10.14
C TYR A 78 -35.68 -2.03 -10.41
N ILE A 79 -34.91 -1.58 -9.39
CA ILE A 79 -33.47 -1.36 -9.53
C ILE A 79 -32.73 -2.70 -9.54
N ILE A 80 -33.12 -3.65 -8.68
CA ILE A 80 -32.55 -4.98 -8.65
C ILE A 80 -32.82 -5.75 -9.94
N GLU A 81 -34.05 -5.68 -10.45
CA GLU A 81 -34.41 -6.30 -11.72
C GLU A 81 -33.53 -5.76 -12.86
N LYS A 82 -33.35 -4.45 -12.94
CA LYS A 82 -32.46 -3.83 -13.91
C LYS A 82 -31.00 -4.28 -13.75
N ILE A 83 -30.47 -4.33 -12.52
CA ILE A 83 -29.10 -4.81 -12.24
C ILE A 83 -28.93 -6.25 -12.74
N CYS A 84 -29.88 -7.13 -12.42
CA CYS A 84 -29.85 -8.53 -12.81
C CYS A 84 -29.91 -8.69 -14.34
N GLU A 85 -30.71 -7.88 -15.02
CA GLU A 85 -30.86 -7.88 -16.47
C GLU A 85 -29.55 -7.42 -17.16
N ASP A 86 -29.00 -6.29 -16.73
CA ASP A 86 -27.78 -5.70 -17.32
C ASP A 86 -26.55 -6.58 -17.07
N LEU A 87 -26.43 -7.17 -15.88
CA LEU A 87 -25.33 -8.06 -15.52
C LEU A 87 -25.51 -9.51 -15.98
N LYS A 88 -26.70 -9.86 -16.50
CA LYS A 88 -27.10 -11.23 -16.90
C LYS A 88 -26.89 -12.25 -15.78
N SER A 89 -27.36 -11.91 -14.57
CA SER A 89 -27.17 -12.69 -13.35
C SER A 89 -28.42 -12.64 -12.49
N ASP A 90 -28.72 -13.72 -11.77
CA ASP A 90 -29.76 -13.73 -10.75
C ASP A 90 -29.28 -13.10 -9.45
N LEU A 91 -30.19 -12.55 -8.64
CA LEU A 91 -29.86 -11.88 -7.37
C LEU A 91 -29.06 -12.78 -6.43
N ASP A 92 -29.38 -14.07 -6.34
CA ASP A 92 -28.71 -15.03 -5.47
C ASP A 92 -27.28 -15.37 -5.93
N SER A 93 -27.02 -15.25 -7.23
CA SER A 93 -25.71 -15.48 -7.86
C SER A 93 -24.87 -14.21 -7.94
N LEU A 94 -25.47 -13.03 -7.72
CA LEU A 94 -24.79 -11.76 -7.78
C LEU A 94 -23.71 -11.67 -6.69
N LYS A 95 -22.50 -11.32 -7.09
CA LYS A 95 -21.34 -11.18 -6.19
C LYS A 95 -20.71 -9.81 -6.38
N TRP A 96 -20.09 -9.30 -5.32
CA TRP A 96 -19.29 -8.10 -5.41
C TRP A 96 -17.95 -8.43 -6.05
N ASP A 97 -17.90 -8.41 -7.36
CA ASP A 97 -16.71 -8.59 -8.20
C ASP A 97 -16.39 -7.30 -8.98
N LEU A 98 -15.37 -7.31 -9.81
CA LEU A 98 -14.96 -6.14 -10.57
C LEU A 98 -16.11 -5.63 -11.45
N LYS A 99 -16.74 -6.52 -12.24
CA LYS A 99 -17.82 -6.16 -13.17
C LYS A 99 -19.03 -5.57 -12.44
N THR A 100 -19.40 -6.17 -11.31
CA THR A 100 -20.52 -5.69 -10.48
C THR A 100 -20.18 -4.34 -9.85
N SER A 101 -18.97 -4.19 -9.32
CA SER A 101 -18.55 -2.92 -8.70
C SER A 101 -18.44 -1.79 -9.72
N GLU A 102 -17.92 -2.04 -10.91
CA GLU A 102 -17.89 -1.07 -12.02
C GLU A 102 -19.29 -0.64 -12.40
N TYR A 103 -20.23 -1.58 -12.58
CA TYR A 103 -21.63 -1.27 -12.86
C TYR A 103 -22.26 -0.39 -11.80
N PHE A 104 -22.06 -0.70 -10.50
CA PHE A 104 -22.59 0.11 -9.43
C PHE A 104 -21.98 1.52 -9.38
N ILE A 105 -20.72 1.68 -9.79
CA ILE A 105 -20.05 2.97 -9.86
C ILE A 105 -20.55 3.78 -11.05
N GLU A 106 -20.59 3.21 -12.23
CA GLU A 106 -20.91 3.91 -13.48
C GLU A 106 -22.40 4.22 -13.61
N GLU A 107 -23.26 3.20 -13.45
CA GLU A 107 -24.69 3.33 -13.68
C GLU A 107 -25.46 3.86 -12.44
N LEU A 108 -25.09 3.37 -11.26
CA LEU A 108 -25.78 3.74 -10.04
C LEU A 108 -25.04 4.85 -9.29
N GLY A 109 -23.85 5.25 -9.75
CA GLY A 109 -23.06 6.35 -9.23
C GLY A 109 -22.52 6.06 -7.82
N LEU A 110 -22.16 4.85 -7.49
CA LEU A 110 -21.47 4.52 -6.25
C LEU A 110 -20.08 5.19 -6.25
N SER A 111 -19.54 5.51 -5.08
CA SER A 111 -18.19 6.08 -5.00
C SER A 111 -17.15 5.09 -5.51
N LYS A 112 -16.14 5.57 -6.24
CA LYS A 112 -15.01 4.76 -6.73
C LYS A 112 -14.24 4.05 -5.61
N LYS A 113 -14.36 4.51 -4.36
CA LYS A 113 -13.76 3.84 -3.19
C LYS A 113 -14.25 2.39 -3.01
N PHE A 114 -15.41 2.06 -3.55
CA PHE A 114 -15.99 0.71 -3.47
C PHE A 114 -15.65 -0.16 -4.67
N LEU A 115 -14.82 0.32 -5.60
CA LEU A 115 -14.37 -0.52 -6.71
C LEU A 115 -13.73 -1.78 -6.16
N LYS A 116 -14.22 -2.94 -6.60
CA LYS A 116 -13.60 -4.23 -6.28
C LYS A 116 -12.27 -4.32 -7.02
N ILE A 117 -11.23 -3.77 -6.42
CA ILE A 117 -9.87 -4.06 -6.85
C ILE A 117 -9.67 -5.54 -6.52
N PHE A 118 -9.22 -6.32 -7.48
CA PHE A 118 -8.99 -7.75 -7.30
C PHE A 118 -8.27 -8.02 -5.98
N GLU A 119 -8.98 -8.49 -4.97
CA GLU A 119 -8.41 -9.47 -4.08
C GLU A 119 -8.40 -10.75 -4.92
N ASP A 120 -7.23 -11.10 -5.43
CA ASP A 120 -7.05 -12.37 -6.09
C ASP A 120 -7.41 -13.50 -5.13
N ASN A 121 -8.69 -13.89 -5.14
CA ASN A 121 -9.18 -15.14 -4.56
C ASN A 121 -8.85 -16.32 -5.48
N THR A 122 -7.76 -16.26 -6.20
CA THR A 122 -7.07 -17.44 -6.70
C THR A 122 -6.07 -17.85 -5.64
N LYS A 123 -6.48 -18.78 -4.80
CA LYS A 123 -5.58 -19.54 -3.92
C LYS A 123 -4.44 -20.27 -4.67
N ASN A 124 -4.11 -19.86 -5.90
CA ASN A 124 -3.07 -20.50 -6.71
C ASN A 124 -2.42 -19.59 -7.75
N GLN A 125 -2.30 -18.28 -7.56
CA GLN A 125 -1.35 -17.44 -8.32
C GLN A 125 -1.28 -16.04 -7.70
N ASN A 126 -0.67 -15.90 -6.52
CA ASN A 126 -0.23 -14.61 -6.02
C ASN A 126 0.99 -14.17 -6.85
N LEU A 127 0.74 -13.58 -7.99
CA LEU A 127 1.73 -12.83 -8.74
C LEU A 127 2.14 -11.65 -7.87
N GLY A 128 3.34 -11.66 -7.32
CA GLY A 128 3.87 -10.58 -6.49
C GLY A 128 4.18 -9.30 -7.29
N PHE A 129 3.30 -8.96 -8.24
CA PHE A 129 3.44 -7.83 -9.16
C PHE A 129 2.16 -7.00 -9.21
N LYS A 130 2.30 -5.67 -9.09
CA LYS A 130 1.21 -4.69 -9.33
C LYS A 130 1.73 -3.44 -10.05
N SER A 131 0.96 -2.92 -11.00
CA SER A 131 1.14 -1.59 -11.57
C SER A 131 0.06 -0.64 -11.02
N PHE A 132 0.37 0.65 -10.89
CA PHE A 132 -0.51 1.60 -10.19
C PHE A 132 -0.86 2.81 -11.03
N ASP A 133 -2.14 3.22 -10.95
CA ASP A 133 -2.63 4.54 -11.37
C ASP A 133 -2.75 5.48 -10.14
N LEU A 134 -2.81 6.80 -10.38
CA LEU A 134 -2.78 7.83 -9.32
C LEU A 134 -4.02 7.77 -8.39
N PRO A 135 -3.85 7.96 -7.08
CA PRO A 135 -4.92 7.78 -6.08
C PRO A 135 -5.68 9.06 -5.69
N GLU A 136 -6.94 8.89 -5.26
CA GLU A 136 -7.84 9.92 -4.73
C GLU A 136 -7.91 9.99 -3.18
N TYR A 137 -6.99 9.37 -2.42
CA TYR A 137 -7.10 9.26 -0.96
C TYR A 137 -6.20 10.23 -0.20
N THR A 138 -6.59 10.60 1.02
CA THR A 138 -5.77 11.45 1.89
C THR A 138 -4.55 10.71 2.42
N PHE A 139 -3.38 11.23 2.10
CA PHE A 139 -2.10 10.69 2.55
C PHE A 139 -1.84 11.00 4.03
N LYS A 140 -1.54 9.99 4.84
CA LYS A 140 -1.09 10.19 6.22
C LYS A 140 0.35 10.68 6.22
N LYS A 141 0.56 11.94 6.59
CA LYS A 141 1.90 12.51 6.74
C LYS A 141 2.70 11.78 7.81
N LEU A 142 4.01 11.75 7.63
CA LEU A 142 4.93 11.30 8.69
C LEU A 142 4.78 12.18 9.94
N LYS A 143 4.92 11.59 11.11
CA LYS A 143 5.04 12.33 12.37
C LYS A 143 6.38 13.08 12.40
N ASP A 144 6.52 14.12 13.21
CA ASP A 144 7.71 14.98 13.24
C ASP A 144 9.02 14.20 13.40
N TYR A 145 9.05 13.23 14.32
CA TYR A 145 10.24 12.40 14.52
C TYR A 145 10.54 11.48 13.33
N GLN A 146 9.51 10.99 12.62
CA GLN A 146 9.67 10.19 11.41
C GLN A 146 10.18 11.07 10.25
N SER A 147 9.61 12.27 10.12
CA SER A 147 10.05 13.26 9.13
C SER A 147 11.52 13.63 9.33
N LYS A 148 11.95 13.83 10.58
CA LYS A 148 13.36 14.10 10.88
C LYS A 148 14.26 12.95 10.41
N VAL A 149 13.94 11.71 10.77
CA VAL A 149 14.69 10.52 10.32
C VAL A 149 14.70 10.43 8.80
N TYR A 150 13.57 10.65 8.15
CA TYR A 150 13.45 10.66 6.69
C TYR A 150 14.41 11.68 6.06
N TYR A 151 14.38 12.95 6.50
CA TYR A 151 15.23 14.01 5.94
C TYR A 151 16.72 13.76 6.19
N ASP A 152 17.10 13.35 7.39
CA ASP A 152 18.50 13.08 7.75
C ASP A 152 19.06 11.94 6.88
N VAL A 153 18.33 10.83 6.76
CA VAL A 153 18.75 9.66 5.98
C VAL A 153 18.73 9.95 4.48
N TYR A 154 17.64 10.54 3.97
CA TYR A 154 17.52 10.82 2.54
C TYR A 154 18.57 11.81 2.07
N SER A 155 18.84 12.87 2.83
CA SER A 155 19.92 13.84 2.55
C SER A 155 21.29 13.15 2.52
N TYR A 156 21.57 12.28 3.50
CA TYR A 156 22.83 11.55 3.56
C TYR A 156 23.01 10.60 2.37
N ILE A 157 22.02 9.75 2.08
CA ILE A 157 22.15 8.82 0.95
C ILE A 157 22.14 9.52 -0.41
N SER A 158 21.55 10.72 -0.52
CA SER A 158 21.55 11.48 -1.77
C SER A 158 22.88 12.17 -2.05
N SER A 159 23.56 12.62 -1.00
CA SER A 159 24.80 13.42 -1.14
C SER A 159 26.07 12.56 -1.10
N VAL A 160 26.07 11.40 -0.42
CA VAL A 160 27.25 10.57 -0.24
C VAL A 160 27.24 9.34 -1.13
N PRO A 161 28.20 9.16 -2.03
CA PRO A 161 28.37 7.94 -2.81
C PRO A 161 28.64 6.74 -1.87
N TYR A 162 28.14 5.56 -2.22
CA TYR A 162 28.34 4.32 -1.46
C TYR A 162 27.93 4.39 0.01
N SER A 163 27.03 5.33 0.35
CA SER A 163 26.59 5.59 1.71
C SER A 163 26.00 4.38 2.39
N ARG A 164 26.31 4.22 3.69
CA ARG A 164 25.79 3.16 4.54
C ARG A 164 25.31 3.77 5.85
N CYS A 165 24.10 3.46 6.26
CA CYS A 165 23.55 3.96 7.52
C CYS A 165 22.62 2.95 8.19
N ILE A 166 22.35 3.20 9.46
CA ILE A 166 21.37 2.42 10.24
C ILE A 166 20.28 3.36 10.73
N ILE A 167 19.04 3.01 10.43
CA ILE A 167 17.87 3.64 11.03
C ILE A 167 17.50 2.85 12.27
N GLN A 168 17.74 3.46 13.43
CA GLN A 168 17.31 2.93 14.70
C GLN A 168 16.01 3.59 15.14
N MET A 169 14.96 2.83 15.24
CA MET A 169 13.67 3.28 15.74
C MET A 169 13.00 2.16 16.54
N PRO A 170 12.32 2.46 17.66
CA PRO A 170 11.63 1.45 18.46
C PRO A 170 10.62 0.63 17.67
N THR A 171 10.29 -0.55 18.17
CA THR A 171 9.21 -1.36 17.60
C THR A 171 7.89 -0.57 17.62
N GLY A 172 7.08 -0.63 16.57
CA GLY A 172 5.83 0.11 16.47
C GLY A 172 5.95 1.62 16.18
N SER A 173 7.18 2.17 16.07
CA SER A 173 7.39 3.59 15.77
C SER A 173 7.24 3.96 14.29
N GLY A 174 6.96 2.97 13.42
CA GLY A 174 6.76 3.18 11.99
C GLY A 174 8.05 3.18 11.16
N LYS A 175 9.06 2.38 11.55
CA LYS A 175 10.30 2.16 10.75
C LYS A 175 10.00 1.89 9.28
N THR A 176 9.19 0.86 9.02
CA THR A 176 8.81 0.44 7.66
C THR A 176 8.16 1.59 6.90
N ARG A 177 7.20 2.29 7.52
CA ARG A 177 6.51 3.42 6.90
C ARG A 177 7.47 4.57 6.53
N THR A 178 8.37 4.94 7.44
CA THR A 178 9.39 5.99 7.19
C THR A 178 10.34 5.58 6.08
N SER A 179 10.77 4.33 6.09
CA SER A 179 11.68 3.79 5.06
C SER A 179 11.02 3.66 3.70
N MET A 180 9.71 3.39 3.63
CA MET A 180 8.97 3.35 2.35
C MET A 180 8.87 4.74 1.70
N GLU A 181 8.81 5.83 2.47
CA GLU A 181 8.90 7.17 1.86
C GLU A 181 10.30 7.43 1.28
N ILE A 182 11.38 6.96 1.93
CA ILE A 182 12.74 7.02 1.38
C ILE A 182 12.83 6.21 0.09
N VAL A 183 12.25 5.02 0.05
CA VAL A 183 12.16 4.17 -1.16
C VAL A 183 11.44 4.91 -2.28
N CYS A 184 10.25 5.44 -2.01
CA CYS A 184 9.45 6.15 -3.01
C CYS A 184 10.16 7.38 -3.55
N GLU A 185 10.78 8.18 -2.68
CA GLU A 185 11.53 9.36 -3.11
C GLU A 185 12.78 8.99 -3.91
N THR A 186 13.49 7.93 -3.52
CA THR A 186 14.63 7.41 -4.29
C THR A 186 14.21 6.91 -5.67
N LEU A 187 13.11 6.15 -5.76
CA LEU A 187 12.55 5.72 -7.05
C LEU A 187 12.16 6.90 -7.92
N ASN A 188 11.52 7.93 -7.36
CA ASN A 188 11.10 9.12 -8.10
C ASN A 188 12.29 9.90 -8.70
N ASN A 189 13.39 9.99 -7.96
CA ASN A 189 14.52 10.85 -8.30
C ASN A 189 15.69 10.12 -9.00
N THR A 190 15.64 8.80 -9.09
CA THR A 190 16.67 7.99 -9.77
C THR A 190 16.03 7.07 -10.80
N ASN A 191 16.86 6.42 -11.62
CA ASN A 191 16.42 5.33 -12.50
C ASN A 191 16.95 3.97 -12.02
N GLN A 192 17.39 3.89 -10.76
CA GLN A 192 17.97 2.69 -10.19
C GLN A 192 16.92 1.85 -9.47
N ASN A 193 17.10 0.53 -9.50
CA ASN A 193 16.28 -0.41 -8.76
C ASN A 193 16.61 -0.37 -7.27
N ILE A 194 15.66 -0.76 -6.45
CA ILE A 194 15.81 -0.85 -4.99
C ILE A 194 15.51 -2.28 -4.55
N LEU A 195 16.30 -2.80 -3.62
CA LEU A 195 16.11 -4.12 -3.02
C LEU A 195 15.83 -3.99 -1.53
N TRP A 196 14.71 -4.54 -1.10
CA TRP A 196 14.35 -4.73 0.30
C TRP A 196 14.60 -6.19 0.69
N LEU A 197 15.41 -6.39 1.72
CA LEU A 197 15.71 -7.70 2.27
C LEU A 197 15.11 -7.82 3.66
N ALA A 198 14.26 -8.82 3.86
CA ALA A 198 13.68 -9.17 5.14
C ALA A 198 14.09 -10.57 5.58
N ASN A 199 13.85 -10.91 6.84
CA ASN A 199 14.24 -12.21 7.38
C ASN A 199 13.19 -13.30 7.14
N THR A 200 11.91 -12.92 7.07
CA THR A 200 10.79 -13.84 6.88
C THR A 200 9.91 -13.45 5.70
N GLU A 201 9.11 -14.39 5.21
CA GLU A 201 8.15 -14.16 4.14
C GLU A 201 7.04 -13.17 4.55
N GLU A 202 6.62 -13.22 5.83
CA GLU A 202 5.62 -12.27 6.36
C GLU A 202 6.15 -10.83 6.36
N LEU A 203 7.42 -10.63 6.72
CA LEU A 203 8.04 -9.31 6.66
C LEU A 203 8.21 -8.81 5.22
N CYS A 204 8.44 -9.70 4.26
CA CYS A 204 8.41 -9.36 2.84
C CYS A 204 7.02 -8.90 2.40
N GLU A 205 5.97 -9.59 2.83
CA GLU A 205 4.60 -9.20 2.51
C GLU A 205 4.24 -7.84 3.11
N GLN A 206 4.57 -7.62 4.37
CA GLN A 206 4.37 -6.32 5.04
C GLN A 206 5.10 -5.17 4.31
N ALA A 207 6.33 -5.41 3.85
CA ALA A 207 7.09 -4.43 3.09
C ALA A 207 6.46 -4.16 1.72
N TYR A 208 6.01 -5.21 1.04
CA TYR A 208 5.31 -5.12 -0.24
C TYR A 208 4.01 -4.31 -0.13
N GLU A 209 3.18 -4.61 0.85
CA GLU A 209 1.92 -3.89 1.10
C GLU A 209 2.16 -2.43 1.50
N ALA A 210 3.13 -2.19 2.40
CA ALA A 210 3.50 -0.85 2.81
C ALA A 210 4.03 0.01 1.65
N PHE A 211 4.79 -0.58 0.71
CA PHE A 211 5.21 0.11 -0.50
C PHE A 211 4.01 0.50 -1.36
N ILE A 212 3.10 -0.42 -1.59
CA ILE A 212 1.88 -0.17 -2.39
C ILE A 212 1.08 0.98 -1.80
N GLU A 213 0.88 0.96 -0.47
CA GLU A 213 0.16 2.02 0.24
C GLU A 213 0.82 3.39 0.03
N VAL A 214 2.14 3.48 0.19
CA VAL A 214 2.88 4.75 0.08
C VAL A 214 3.03 5.20 -1.37
N TRP A 215 3.35 4.28 -2.28
CA TRP A 215 3.57 4.58 -3.70
C TRP A 215 2.34 5.15 -4.38
N ARG A 216 1.14 4.71 -3.99
CA ARG A 216 -0.13 5.27 -4.49
C ARG A 216 -0.22 6.78 -4.33
N PHE A 217 0.42 7.35 -3.32
CA PHE A 217 0.36 8.78 -3.00
C PHE A 217 1.58 9.56 -3.47
N LEU A 218 2.74 8.94 -3.44
CA LEU A 218 4.01 9.63 -3.68
C LEU A 218 4.57 9.40 -5.08
N SER A 219 3.97 8.52 -5.88
CA SER A 219 4.47 8.21 -7.21
C SER A 219 4.44 9.42 -8.14
N LYS A 220 5.57 9.71 -8.79
CA LYS A 220 5.71 10.73 -9.84
C LYS A 220 5.96 10.09 -11.21
N LYS A 221 6.18 8.78 -11.25
CA LYS A 221 6.48 8.03 -12.47
C LYS A 221 6.08 6.55 -12.35
N LYS A 222 6.18 5.84 -13.46
CA LYS A 222 5.90 4.41 -13.53
C LYS A 222 7.03 3.61 -12.88
N ALA A 223 6.70 2.71 -11.98
CA ALA A 223 7.60 1.70 -11.43
C ALA A 223 6.82 0.41 -11.18
N GLN A 224 7.53 -0.69 -11.04
CA GLN A 224 6.93 -1.98 -10.68
C GLN A 224 7.46 -2.44 -9.31
N VAL A 225 6.70 -3.31 -8.65
CA VAL A 225 7.11 -3.96 -7.41
C VAL A 225 7.05 -5.48 -7.58
N ILE A 226 8.08 -6.17 -7.09
CA ILE A 226 8.17 -7.62 -7.21
C ILE A 226 8.49 -8.22 -5.83
N ASN A 227 7.59 -9.07 -5.35
CA ASN A 227 7.85 -9.91 -4.19
C ASN A 227 8.41 -11.26 -4.64
N HIS A 228 9.72 -11.45 -4.53
CA HIS A 228 10.42 -12.65 -4.97
C HIS A 228 10.08 -13.94 -4.19
N VAL A 229 9.34 -13.83 -3.11
CA VAL A 229 8.80 -14.97 -2.38
C VAL A 229 7.64 -15.60 -3.14
N LYS A 230 6.78 -14.77 -3.71
CA LYS A 230 5.54 -15.17 -4.38
C LYS A 230 5.67 -15.19 -5.90
N TYR A 231 6.43 -14.25 -6.47
CA TYR A 231 6.59 -14.10 -7.90
C TYR A 231 7.77 -14.90 -8.44
N LYS A 232 7.52 -15.80 -9.38
CA LYS A 232 8.53 -16.70 -9.96
C LYS A 232 8.68 -16.56 -11.47
N GLU A 233 7.88 -15.71 -12.09
CA GLU A 233 7.87 -15.51 -13.54
C GLU A 233 8.85 -14.43 -13.98
N ASP A 234 9.13 -14.35 -15.28
CA ASP A 234 9.92 -13.28 -15.87
C ASP A 234 9.14 -11.97 -15.81
N TYR A 235 9.82 -10.90 -15.42
CA TYR A 235 9.29 -9.54 -15.34
C TYR A 235 10.03 -8.61 -16.29
N ASP A 236 9.42 -7.46 -16.60
CA ASP A 236 10.00 -6.49 -17.51
C ASP A 236 11.23 -5.81 -16.90
N ASN A 237 12.41 -6.23 -17.33
CA ASN A 237 13.70 -5.67 -16.89
C ASN A 237 13.95 -4.23 -17.35
N SER A 238 13.14 -3.68 -18.25
CA SER A 238 13.25 -2.29 -18.72
C SER A 238 12.58 -1.29 -17.78
N VAL A 239 11.69 -1.76 -16.91
CA VAL A 239 10.96 -0.92 -15.95
C VAL A 239 11.69 -0.88 -14.62
N GLN A 240 11.84 0.34 -14.07
CA GLN A 240 12.40 0.52 -12.73
C GLN A 240 11.62 -0.27 -11.69
N THR A 241 12.33 -1.02 -10.82
CA THR A 241 11.70 -2.02 -9.96
C THR A 241 12.09 -1.85 -8.49
N PHE A 242 11.08 -1.96 -7.63
CA PHE A 242 11.27 -2.24 -6.21
C PHE A 242 11.17 -3.74 -5.96
N HIS A 243 12.28 -4.36 -5.57
CA HIS A 243 12.38 -5.79 -5.27
C HIS A 243 12.23 -6.03 -3.78
N VAL A 244 11.40 -6.97 -3.41
CA VAL A 244 11.25 -7.45 -2.02
C VAL A 244 11.59 -8.93 -1.97
N ALA A 245 12.49 -9.33 -1.06
CA ALA A 245 12.97 -10.69 -0.98
C ALA A 245 13.43 -11.08 0.43
N THR A 246 13.49 -12.37 0.72
CA THR A 246 14.12 -12.84 1.95
C THR A 246 15.64 -12.89 1.80
N LEU A 247 16.36 -12.63 2.89
CA LEU A 247 17.83 -12.79 2.94
C LEU A 247 18.27 -14.19 2.51
N GLN A 248 17.49 -15.21 2.85
CA GLN A 248 17.78 -16.61 2.50
C GLN A 248 17.69 -16.88 0.99
N SER A 249 16.78 -16.18 0.28
CA SER A 249 16.59 -16.36 -1.16
C SER A 249 17.78 -15.90 -2.00
N PHE A 250 18.64 -15.06 -1.44
CA PHE A 250 19.88 -14.57 -2.06
C PHE A 250 21.14 -15.27 -1.53
N ASN A 251 20.99 -16.29 -0.68
CA ASN A 251 22.16 -16.98 -0.15
C ASN A 251 22.97 -17.61 -1.29
N VAL A 252 24.27 -17.31 -1.30
CA VAL A 252 25.26 -17.66 -2.34
C VAL A 252 25.36 -19.16 -2.62
N LYS A 253 24.96 -20.01 -1.68
CA LYS A 253 24.91 -21.47 -1.84
C LYS A 253 23.80 -21.96 -2.77
N ASN A 254 22.79 -21.17 -2.98
CA ASN A 254 21.73 -21.45 -3.96
C ASN A 254 22.22 -21.00 -5.34
N LYS A 255 22.51 -21.95 -6.22
CA LYS A 255 23.07 -21.80 -7.57
C LYS A 255 22.29 -20.92 -8.56
N ASN A 256 21.33 -20.16 -8.12
CA ASN A 256 20.58 -19.25 -8.98
C ASN A 256 21.23 -17.87 -8.94
N ASN A 257 21.71 -17.41 -10.07
CA ASN A 257 22.35 -16.12 -10.34
C ASN A 257 21.43 -14.90 -10.07
N LYS A 258 20.61 -14.94 -8.99
CA LYS A 258 19.67 -13.82 -8.67
C LYS A 258 20.39 -12.49 -8.44
N ILE A 259 21.58 -12.53 -7.84
CA ILE A 259 22.41 -11.34 -7.63
C ILE A 259 22.85 -10.77 -8.99
N ASP A 260 23.33 -11.65 -9.89
CA ASP A 260 23.75 -11.25 -11.23
C ASP A 260 22.58 -10.73 -12.05
N LEU A 261 21.39 -11.33 -11.90
CA LEU A 261 20.18 -10.82 -12.55
C LEU A 261 19.84 -9.39 -12.11
N LEU A 262 19.90 -9.10 -10.80
CA LEU A 262 19.64 -7.73 -10.30
C LEU A 262 20.70 -6.73 -10.78
N HIS A 263 21.96 -7.17 -10.85
CA HIS A 263 23.05 -6.32 -11.31
C HIS A 263 23.07 -6.09 -12.83
N ASN A 264 22.50 -6.99 -13.60
CA ASN A 264 22.47 -6.91 -15.07
C ASN A 264 21.20 -6.27 -15.62
N GLN A 265 20.27 -5.85 -14.75
CA GLN A 265 19.12 -5.04 -15.16
C GLN A 265 19.59 -3.70 -15.70
N SER A 266 18.88 -3.19 -16.70
CA SER A 266 19.21 -1.91 -17.36
C SER A 266 19.29 -0.72 -16.40
N SER A 267 18.50 -0.76 -15.32
CA SER A 267 18.47 0.29 -14.30
C SER A 267 19.52 0.13 -13.18
N GLY A 268 20.16 -1.04 -13.06
CA GLY A 268 21.12 -1.34 -12.00
C GLY A 268 20.52 -1.24 -10.59
N LEU A 269 21.22 -1.76 -9.58
CA LEU A 269 20.82 -1.70 -8.18
C LEU A 269 21.44 -0.47 -7.50
N GLY A 270 20.61 0.46 -6.99
CA GLY A 270 21.07 1.71 -6.40
C GLY A 270 20.97 1.77 -4.87
N LEU A 271 19.98 1.08 -4.29
CA LEU A 271 19.74 1.10 -2.85
C LEU A 271 19.34 -0.30 -2.37
N ILE A 272 19.92 -0.71 -1.25
CA ILE A 272 19.58 -1.92 -0.52
C ILE A 272 19.09 -1.53 0.86
N ILE A 273 17.94 -2.07 1.27
CA ILE A 273 17.42 -1.92 2.61
C ILE A 273 17.37 -3.30 3.26
N VAL A 274 17.90 -3.41 4.47
CA VAL A 274 17.89 -4.65 5.24
C VAL A 274 17.04 -4.44 6.47
N ASP A 275 15.89 -5.10 6.50
CA ASP A 275 15.00 -5.07 7.66
C ASP A 275 15.51 -6.00 8.75
N GLU A 276 15.31 -5.62 10.01
CA GLU A 276 15.87 -6.27 11.19
C GLU A 276 17.38 -6.53 11.04
N ALA A 277 18.13 -5.49 10.67
CA ALA A 277 19.54 -5.55 10.30
C ALA A 277 20.45 -6.22 11.35
N HIS A 278 20.02 -6.29 12.62
CA HIS A 278 20.76 -7.01 13.67
C HIS A 278 20.90 -8.52 13.38
N ILE A 279 20.01 -9.11 12.56
CA ILE A 279 20.05 -10.51 12.14
C ILE A 279 21.09 -10.70 11.02
N SER A 280 21.37 -9.67 10.23
CA SER A 280 22.29 -9.72 9.09
C SER A 280 23.78 -9.93 9.45
N ILE A 281 24.10 -9.97 10.75
CA ILE A 281 25.46 -10.16 11.29
C ILE A 281 25.98 -11.57 11.03
N ALA A 282 25.11 -12.54 10.78
CA ALA A 282 25.52 -13.91 10.44
C ALA A 282 26.46 -13.92 9.22
N PRO A 283 27.59 -14.65 9.25
CA PRO A 283 28.60 -14.65 8.19
C PRO A 283 28.02 -14.89 6.79
N THR A 284 27.05 -15.78 6.68
CA THR A 284 26.38 -16.12 5.41
C THR A 284 25.62 -14.93 4.79
N TYR A 285 25.02 -14.08 5.63
CA TYR A 285 24.32 -12.89 5.14
C TYR A 285 25.26 -11.73 4.84
N LYS A 286 26.36 -11.63 5.59
CA LYS A 286 27.42 -10.66 5.33
C LYS A 286 27.98 -10.84 3.92
N ASP A 287 28.30 -12.06 3.50
CA ASP A 287 28.82 -12.37 2.17
C ASP A 287 27.80 -12.01 1.08
N THR A 288 26.53 -12.30 1.31
CA THR A 288 25.45 -11.94 0.38
C THR A 288 25.33 -10.43 0.21
N ILE A 289 25.28 -9.68 1.31
CA ILE A 289 25.19 -8.21 1.28
C ILE A 289 26.43 -7.61 0.64
N THR A 290 27.63 -8.12 0.94
CA THR A 290 28.86 -7.65 0.34
C THR A 290 28.85 -7.81 -1.18
N LYS A 291 28.37 -8.95 -1.69
CA LYS A 291 28.24 -9.18 -3.15
C LYS A 291 27.21 -8.24 -3.79
N LEU A 292 26.08 -8.00 -3.13
CA LEU A 292 25.08 -7.06 -3.60
C LEU A 292 25.60 -5.62 -3.69
N LEU A 293 26.57 -5.26 -2.85
CA LEU A 293 27.18 -3.93 -2.81
C LEU A 293 28.30 -3.70 -3.84
N THR A 294 28.78 -4.76 -4.54
CA THR A 294 29.96 -4.68 -5.43
C THR A 294 29.85 -3.66 -6.55
N LYS A 295 28.65 -3.31 -6.99
CA LYS A 295 28.40 -2.30 -8.05
C LYS A 295 27.99 -0.92 -7.50
N GLY A 296 28.26 -0.65 -6.24
CA GLY A 296 28.12 0.70 -5.68
C GLY A 296 26.75 1.05 -5.14
N ALA A 297 25.90 0.07 -4.89
CA ALA A 297 24.62 0.30 -4.22
C ALA A 297 24.82 0.86 -2.81
N LYS A 298 23.91 1.74 -2.38
CA LYS A 298 23.83 2.29 -1.04
C LYS A 298 23.15 1.29 -0.11
N LEU A 299 23.40 1.39 1.20
CA LEU A 299 22.87 0.43 2.18
C LEU A 299 22.20 1.14 3.36
N ILE A 300 20.97 0.76 3.65
CA ILE A 300 20.25 1.15 4.86
C ILE A 300 19.90 -0.10 5.66
N GLY A 301 20.30 -0.14 6.92
CA GLY A 301 19.85 -1.14 7.88
C GLY A 301 18.75 -0.58 8.77
N LEU A 302 17.69 -1.36 8.99
CA LEU A 302 16.61 -1.02 9.90
C LEU A 302 16.69 -1.89 11.15
N THR A 303 16.63 -1.31 12.33
CA THR A 303 16.61 -2.10 13.57
C THR A 303 15.94 -1.35 14.72
N ALA A 304 15.27 -2.11 15.60
CA ALA A 304 14.81 -1.59 16.87
C ALA A 304 15.93 -1.60 17.94
N THR A 305 16.82 -2.59 17.85
CA THR A 305 17.88 -2.83 18.85
C THR A 305 19.24 -2.98 18.12
N PRO A 306 20.07 -1.94 18.09
CA PRO A 306 21.39 -2.05 17.49
C PRO A 306 22.28 -2.97 18.34
N GLY A 307 22.63 -4.11 17.77
CA GLY A 307 23.65 -4.98 18.36
C GLY A 307 25.05 -4.38 18.23
N ARG A 308 25.97 -4.73 19.15
CA ARG A 308 27.36 -4.21 19.20
C ARG A 308 28.16 -4.42 17.89
N ASN A 309 27.76 -5.34 17.02
CA ASN A 309 28.48 -5.72 15.80
C ASN A 309 27.92 -5.14 14.51
N LEU A 310 26.81 -4.37 14.54
CA LEU A 310 26.22 -3.77 13.34
C LEU A 310 27.15 -2.76 12.66
N GLY A 311 28.00 -2.08 13.44
CA GLY A 311 29.00 -1.13 12.92
C GLY A 311 29.95 -1.74 11.90
N LYS A 312 30.29 -3.02 12.02
CA LYS A 312 31.22 -3.69 11.10
C LYS A 312 30.71 -3.89 9.67
N ILE A 313 29.40 -4.01 9.48
CA ILE A 313 28.80 -4.16 8.14
C ILE A 313 28.51 -2.80 7.51
N PHE A 314 28.13 -1.82 8.33
CA PHE A 314 27.60 -0.53 7.87
C PHE A 314 28.65 0.60 7.93
N VAL A 315 29.76 0.46 8.66
CA VAL A 315 30.76 1.50 8.87
C VAL A 315 32.14 1.15 8.27
N GLU A 316 32.50 -0.12 8.10
CA GLU A 316 33.79 -0.52 7.54
C GLU A 316 33.80 -0.49 6.01
N ASN A 317 34.21 0.65 5.41
CA ASN A 317 34.93 0.71 4.13
C ASN A 317 35.28 2.15 3.71
N ASN A 318 35.77 2.97 4.62
CA ASN A 318 36.40 4.25 4.21
C ASN A 318 37.93 4.28 4.35
N ASN A 319 38.61 3.16 4.59
CA ASN A 319 40.06 3.13 4.78
C ASN A 319 40.73 1.96 4.04
N SER A 320 40.58 1.88 2.69
CA SER A 320 41.40 0.96 1.89
C SER A 320 41.99 1.59 0.63
N ASP A 321 42.14 2.93 0.59
CA ASP A 321 42.96 3.60 -0.44
C ASP A 321 43.97 4.56 0.18
N GLU A 322 44.75 4.08 1.17
CA GLU A 322 46.04 4.66 1.52
C GLU A 322 46.97 3.53 1.96
N ARG A 323 47.55 2.83 0.94
CA ARG A 323 48.93 2.30 0.96
C ARG A 323 49.34 1.85 -0.43
#